data_efa62a9390d8b28e881b4b422f3dd08b
#
_entry.id   efa62a9390d8b28e881b4b422f3dd08b
#
_cell.length_a   1.000
_cell.length_b   1.000
_cell.length_c   1.000
_cell.angle_alpha   90.00
_cell.angle_beta   90.00
_cell.angle_gamma   90.00
#
_symmetry.space_group_name_H-M   'P 1'
#
loop_
_entity.id
_entity.type
_entity.pdbx_description
1 polymer ?
#
loop_
_entity_poly.entity_id
_entity_poly.type
_entity_poly.pdbx_seq_one_letter_code
_entity_poly.pdbx_strand_id
1 'polypeptide(L)'
;MGNASRYWKLVRIDGGGNRKILEIPTARSFFTQLFGELTDDAPDGDIQRQLMDLYRDSSGESTLLAERCLLCFISGILEQGCLKLTRRFGEKYNFHCNELLPFVLEDDGKLLPAINYQCFSRQILQSFDATQGSLTTWASIKVKQHPELNHFLLERGVYLISNWAILNDTQPQQLQRILKDFHTLGELEIQEAQYLLQGYHTIYRVQRLENIRNKIRSKCIEPTYQQLEDIAIYIKNQTGRLFDNETVRVKLTKLANQLREYRIYVRGGSLPIDSLDASFTDKSNSLLDNVSAPASENSEISDEQSEFLDFYRHQIQVSLQSALTKVTESRVKKLKKKGDKARIFLTALELSQCQKLAMNEIAEQLGMRAQYTVTKLLKLKELRTDVQQEMLIILKDSVKEQAKKYAGVEALNKLDEQLTIFLSSEISKIIENAESQSRTAKNYLKTDIFAQRLCEYLDMRKQVNN
;
A
#
# COMPACT_ATOMS: atom_id res chain seq x y z
N MET A 1 -19.02 12.52 26.46
CA MET A 1 -18.37 11.92 27.64
C MET A 1 -17.61 13.03 28.32
N GLY A 2 -17.74 13.21 29.64
CA GLY A 2 -16.92 14.17 30.39
C GLY A 2 -15.43 13.86 30.20
N ASN A 3 -14.60 14.88 30.15
CA ASN A 3 -13.18 14.75 29.80
C ASN A 3 -12.41 13.78 30.71
N ALA A 4 -12.68 13.79 32.02
CA ALA A 4 -12.03 12.94 33.00
C ALA A 4 -12.34 11.44 32.83
N SER A 5 -13.55 11.07 32.40
CA SER A 5 -13.95 9.65 32.28
C SER A 5 -13.15 8.83 31.26
N ARG A 6 -12.39 9.50 30.40
CA ARG A 6 -11.48 8.86 29.43
C ARG A 6 -10.34 8.09 30.08
N TYR A 7 -9.99 8.40 31.30
CA TYR A 7 -8.87 7.77 32.02
C TYR A 7 -9.25 6.46 32.74
N TRP A 8 -10.55 6.09 32.81
CA TRP A 8 -11.01 4.81 33.38
C TRP A 8 -12.02 4.07 32.51
N LYS A 9 -12.39 4.63 31.34
CA LYS A 9 -13.22 3.96 30.34
C LYS A 9 -12.36 3.45 29.21
N LEU A 10 -12.17 2.14 29.17
CA LEU A 10 -11.46 1.47 28.09
C LEU A 10 -12.38 1.26 26.89
N VAL A 11 -12.01 1.77 25.75
CA VAL A 11 -12.63 1.41 24.47
C VAL A 11 -11.97 0.14 23.97
N ARG A 12 -12.76 -0.89 23.70
CA ARG A 12 -12.30 -2.19 23.21
C ARG A 12 -13.30 -2.78 22.22
N ILE A 13 -12.94 -3.90 21.60
CA ILE A 13 -13.87 -4.73 20.83
C ILE A 13 -14.38 -5.90 21.69
N ASP A 14 -15.60 -6.35 21.44
CA ASP A 14 -16.14 -7.59 21.99
C ASP A 14 -15.77 -8.81 21.13
N GLY A 15 -16.17 -10.01 21.54
CA GLY A 15 -15.93 -11.25 20.78
C GLY A 15 -16.58 -11.28 19.39
N GLY A 16 -17.52 -10.40 19.11
CA GLY A 16 -18.15 -10.22 17.80
C GLY A 16 -17.53 -9.10 16.95
N GLY A 17 -16.41 -8.50 17.41
CA GLY A 17 -15.75 -7.38 16.70
C GLY A 17 -16.46 -6.03 16.86
N ASN A 18 -17.48 -5.93 17.70
CA ASN A 18 -18.20 -4.69 17.90
C ASN A 18 -17.55 -3.82 18.98
N ARG A 19 -17.66 -2.53 18.80
CA ARG A 19 -17.20 -1.54 19.77
C ARG A 19 -17.90 -1.70 21.11
N LYS A 20 -17.13 -1.78 22.20
CA LYS A 20 -17.61 -1.82 23.57
C LYS A 20 -16.80 -0.86 24.45
N ILE A 21 -17.45 -0.23 25.41
CA ILE A 21 -16.78 0.55 26.46
C ILE A 21 -16.84 -0.27 27.74
N LEU A 22 -15.67 -0.48 28.35
CA LEU A 22 -15.52 -1.14 29.63
C LEU A 22 -15.08 -0.10 30.68
N GLU A 23 -15.82 0.08 31.73
CA GLU A 23 -15.40 0.87 32.86
C GLU A 23 -14.47 0.03 33.74
N ILE A 24 -13.31 0.57 34.10
CA ILE A 24 -12.31 -0.07 34.96
C ILE A 24 -12.41 0.54 36.37
N PRO A 25 -13.09 -0.13 37.33
CA PRO A 25 -13.36 0.45 38.65
C PRO A 25 -12.08 0.81 39.42
N THR A 26 -11.04 -0.02 39.33
CA THR A 26 -9.75 0.22 40.00
C THR A 26 -9.05 1.46 39.45
N ALA A 27 -9.05 1.66 38.12
CA ALA A 27 -8.52 2.86 37.49
C ALA A 27 -9.33 4.11 37.88
N ARG A 28 -10.65 4.00 37.95
CA ARG A 28 -11.54 5.09 38.41
C ARG A 28 -11.24 5.50 39.84
N SER A 29 -11.18 4.53 40.76
CA SER A 29 -10.87 4.81 42.17
C SER A 29 -9.50 5.46 42.33
N PHE A 30 -8.49 4.93 41.67
CA PHE A 30 -7.15 5.49 41.68
C PHE A 30 -7.11 6.91 41.11
N PHE A 31 -7.75 7.15 39.98
CA PHE A 31 -7.81 8.47 39.34
C PHE A 31 -8.51 9.49 40.26
N THR A 32 -9.66 9.13 40.84
CA THR A 32 -10.42 9.99 41.75
C THR A 32 -9.65 10.27 43.04
N GLN A 33 -8.91 9.30 43.55
CA GLN A 33 -8.04 9.50 44.73
C GLN A 33 -6.91 10.48 44.43
N LEU A 34 -6.31 10.42 43.22
CA LEU A 34 -5.15 11.22 42.84
C LEU A 34 -5.54 12.67 42.46
N PHE A 35 -6.66 12.84 41.76
CA PHE A 35 -7.05 14.12 41.17
C PHE A 35 -8.32 14.72 41.80
N GLY A 36 -9.01 14.00 42.69
CA GLY A 36 -10.29 14.43 43.23
C GLY A 36 -11.41 14.44 42.17
N GLU A 37 -12.48 15.19 42.43
CA GLU A 37 -13.53 15.46 41.45
C GLU A 37 -13.05 16.61 40.51
N LEU A 38 -12.21 16.29 39.56
CA LEU A 38 -11.85 17.26 38.53
C LEU A 38 -13.08 17.63 37.70
N THR A 39 -13.26 18.91 37.49
CA THR A 39 -14.23 19.44 36.53
C THR A 39 -13.82 19.00 35.12
N ASP A 40 -14.79 18.86 34.23
CA ASP A 40 -14.53 18.42 32.82
C ASP A 40 -13.56 19.29 32.03
N ASP A 41 -13.13 20.43 32.57
CA ASP A 41 -12.27 21.43 31.94
C ASP A 41 -10.78 21.32 32.34
N ALA A 42 -10.40 20.33 33.17
CA ALA A 42 -9.00 20.15 33.57
C ALA A 42 -8.13 19.83 32.33
N PRO A 43 -6.97 20.53 32.14
CA PRO A 43 -6.12 20.32 30.97
C PRO A 43 -5.49 18.92 30.99
N ASP A 44 -5.68 18.16 29.92
CA ASP A 44 -5.12 16.81 29.76
C ASP A 44 -3.61 16.74 29.96
N GLY A 45 -2.88 17.80 29.63
CA GLY A 45 -1.43 17.83 29.69
C GLY A 45 -0.88 17.62 31.12
N ASP A 46 -1.53 18.18 32.11
CA ASP A 46 -1.07 18.07 33.50
C ASP A 46 -1.44 16.72 34.11
N ILE A 47 -2.63 16.21 33.78
CA ILE A 47 -3.06 14.86 34.18
C ILE A 47 -2.11 13.83 33.58
N GLN A 48 -1.82 13.93 32.29
CA GLN A 48 -0.94 12.98 31.60
C GLN A 48 0.50 13.04 32.15
N ARG A 49 0.99 14.22 32.47
CA ARG A 49 2.34 14.37 33.06
C ARG A 49 2.43 13.64 34.40
N GLN A 50 1.50 13.89 35.33
CA GLN A 50 1.49 13.22 36.63
C GLN A 50 1.33 11.70 36.52
N LEU A 51 0.44 11.22 35.63
CA LEU A 51 0.30 9.79 35.39
C LEU A 51 1.55 9.17 34.76
N MET A 52 2.24 9.91 33.88
CA MET A 52 3.50 9.46 33.28
C MET A 52 4.64 9.40 34.30
N ASP A 53 4.73 10.37 35.19
CA ASP A 53 5.71 10.37 36.28
C ASP A 53 5.50 9.16 37.20
N LEU A 54 4.25 8.88 37.61
CA LEU A 54 3.91 7.69 38.38
C LEU A 54 4.19 6.37 37.62
N TYR A 55 3.98 6.35 36.32
CA TYR A 55 4.26 5.19 35.46
C TYR A 55 5.76 4.91 35.37
N ARG A 56 6.61 5.96 35.32
CA ARG A 56 8.06 5.83 35.12
C ARG A 56 8.85 5.70 36.43
N ASP A 57 8.49 6.46 37.43
CA ASP A 57 9.33 6.67 38.63
C ASP A 57 8.86 5.85 39.84
N SER A 58 7.65 5.28 39.78
CA SER A 58 7.10 4.47 40.86
C SER A 58 7.33 2.97 40.64
N SER A 59 7.13 2.18 41.65
CA SER A 59 7.10 0.73 41.60
C SER A 59 5.87 0.19 42.34
N GLY A 60 5.33 -0.94 41.89
CA GLY A 60 4.20 -1.59 42.54
C GLY A 60 2.85 -1.23 41.89
N GLU A 61 1.79 -1.24 42.74
CA GLU A 61 0.42 -1.12 42.27
C GLU A 61 0.10 0.23 41.62
N SER A 62 0.67 1.32 42.16
CA SER A 62 0.46 2.68 41.63
C SER A 62 0.94 2.82 40.19
N THR A 63 2.08 2.18 39.83
CA THR A 63 2.59 2.15 38.45
C THR A 63 1.60 1.47 37.50
N LEU A 64 1.06 0.31 37.91
CA LEU A 64 0.10 -0.45 37.09
C LEU A 64 -1.21 0.31 36.92
N LEU A 65 -1.68 1.02 37.94
CA LEU A 65 -2.91 1.80 37.89
C LEU A 65 -2.72 3.07 37.04
N ALA A 66 -1.60 3.74 37.16
CA ALA A 66 -1.24 4.87 36.29
C ALA A 66 -1.13 4.44 34.83
N GLU A 67 -0.48 3.31 34.55
CA GLU A 67 -0.44 2.71 33.21
C GLU A 67 -1.86 2.46 32.70
N ARG A 68 -2.73 1.83 33.50
CA ARG A 68 -4.10 1.51 33.11
C ARG A 68 -4.91 2.76 32.78
N CYS A 69 -4.77 3.85 33.53
CA CYS A 69 -5.41 5.13 33.22
C CYS A 69 -4.93 5.66 31.85
N LEU A 70 -3.63 5.65 31.60
CA LEU A 70 -3.06 6.10 30.33
C LEU A 70 -3.52 5.22 29.15
N LEU A 71 -3.62 3.90 29.34
CA LEU A 71 -4.10 2.97 28.31
C LEU A 71 -5.59 3.18 27.99
N CYS A 72 -6.43 3.46 28.99
CA CYS A 72 -7.81 3.85 28.76
C CYS A 72 -7.90 5.12 27.91
N PHE A 73 -7.11 6.13 28.23
CA PHE A 73 -7.02 7.36 27.45
C PHE A 73 -6.57 7.11 26.01
N ILE A 74 -5.50 6.32 25.81
CA ILE A 74 -5.00 5.96 24.50
C ILE A 74 -6.06 5.24 23.67
N SER A 75 -6.83 4.29 24.25
CA SER A 75 -7.85 3.54 23.54
C SER A 75 -8.91 4.45 22.89
N GLY A 76 -9.29 5.53 23.56
CA GLY A 76 -10.19 6.54 23.00
C GLY A 76 -9.59 7.29 21.82
N ILE A 77 -8.27 7.56 21.85
CA ILE A 77 -7.57 8.21 20.72
C ILE A 77 -7.46 7.27 19.53
N LEU A 78 -7.19 5.98 19.75
CA LEU A 78 -7.14 4.95 18.71
C LEU A 78 -8.49 4.84 17.99
N GLU A 79 -9.59 4.77 18.75
CA GLU A 79 -10.94 4.81 18.19
C GLU A 79 -11.17 6.07 17.35
N GLN A 80 -10.86 7.25 17.88
CA GLN A 80 -11.00 8.50 17.12
C GLN A 80 -10.15 8.54 15.86
N GLY A 81 -8.99 7.90 15.87
CA GLY A 81 -8.15 7.71 14.71
C GLY A 81 -8.86 6.90 13.61
N CYS A 82 -9.44 5.76 13.96
CA CYS A 82 -10.22 4.92 13.06
C CYS A 82 -11.46 5.65 12.52
N LEU A 83 -12.21 6.33 13.38
CA LEU A 83 -13.38 7.13 12.97
C LEU A 83 -13.01 8.23 11.97
N LYS A 84 -11.87 8.91 12.15
CA LYS A 84 -11.38 9.92 11.20
C LYS A 84 -11.01 9.30 9.86
N LEU A 85 -10.38 8.12 9.85
CA LEU A 85 -10.07 7.39 8.62
C LEU A 85 -11.33 6.96 7.87
N THR A 86 -12.31 6.41 8.60
CA THR A 86 -13.59 6.01 8.00
C THR A 86 -14.37 7.20 7.44
N ARG A 87 -14.49 8.31 8.18
CA ARG A 87 -15.16 9.51 7.66
C ARG A 87 -14.51 10.07 6.40
N ARG A 88 -13.20 9.94 6.27
CA ARG A 88 -12.46 10.48 5.13
C ARG A 88 -12.44 9.56 3.92
N PHE A 89 -12.43 8.27 4.13
CA PHE A 89 -12.17 7.28 3.09
C PHE A 89 -13.21 6.17 2.99
N GLY A 90 -13.97 5.91 4.06
CA GLY A 90 -14.84 4.73 4.18
C GLY A 90 -15.88 4.62 3.08
N GLU A 91 -16.57 5.73 2.77
CA GLU A 91 -17.59 5.77 1.72
C GLU A 91 -16.98 5.47 0.34
N LYS A 92 -15.91 6.18 -0.01
CA LYS A 92 -15.26 6.04 -1.32
C LYS A 92 -14.61 4.67 -1.54
N TYR A 93 -14.09 4.04 -0.49
CA TYR A 93 -13.31 2.80 -0.56
C TYR A 93 -14.01 1.61 0.10
N ASN A 94 -15.29 1.77 0.38
CA ASN A 94 -16.21 0.75 0.89
C ASN A 94 -15.66 -0.01 2.12
N PHE A 95 -15.41 0.72 3.22
CA PHE A 95 -15.08 0.11 4.50
C PHE A 95 -15.68 0.89 5.68
N HIS A 96 -15.93 0.20 6.77
CA HIS A 96 -16.54 0.73 7.98
C HIS A 96 -15.55 0.77 9.14
N CYS A 97 -15.85 1.60 10.16
CA CYS A 97 -14.98 1.74 11.33
C CYS A 97 -14.73 0.41 12.05
N ASN A 98 -15.77 -0.45 12.13
CA ASN A 98 -15.66 -1.76 12.79
C ASN A 98 -14.62 -2.69 12.16
N GLU A 99 -14.29 -2.51 10.87
CA GLU A 99 -13.25 -3.27 10.19
C GLU A 99 -11.84 -2.78 10.58
N LEU A 100 -11.70 -1.53 11.06
CA LEU A 100 -10.42 -0.95 11.47
C LEU A 100 -10.10 -1.18 12.96
N LEU A 101 -11.14 -1.25 13.82
CA LEU A 101 -10.97 -1.35 15.26
C LEU A 101 -10.17 -2.58 15.71
N PRO A 102 -10.32 -3.78 15.11
CA PRO A 102 -9.57 -4.96 15.51
C PRO A 102 -8.06 -4.81 15.41
N PHE A 103 -7.55 -3.96 14.52
CA PHE A 103 -6.11 -3.74 14.37
C PHE A 103 -5.49 -2.92 15.49
N VAL A 104 -6.29 -2.15 16.24
CA VAL A 104 -5.77 -1.16 17.20
C VAL A 104 -6.34 -1.29 18.62
N LEU A 105 -7.49 -1.93 18.79
CA LEU A 105 -8.18 -2.06 20.08
C LEU A 105 -8.10 -3.48 20.66
N GLU A 106 -6.88 -3.97 20.87
CA GLU A 106 -6.55 -5.32 21.33
C GLU A 106 -6.43 -5.43 22.87
N ASP A 107 -6.55 -4.32 23.60
CA ASP A 107 -6.37 -4.30 25.05
C ASP A 107 -7.51 -5.04 25.76
N ASP A 108 -7.18 -6.06 26.55
CA ASP A 108 -8.14 -6.87 27.32
C ASP A 108 -8.61 -6.22 28.61
N GLY A 109 -8.02 -5.10 29.01
CA GLY A 109 -8.36 -4.34 30.23
C GLY A 109 -7.70 -4.84 31.51
N LYS A 110 -6.86 -5.87 31.47
CA LYS A 110 -6.15 -6.38 32.62
C LYS A 110 -5.00 -5.47 33.04
N LEU A 111 -4.73 -5.42 34.35
CA LEU A 111 -3.62 -4.62 34.90
C LEU A 111 -2.26 -5.16 34.41
N LEU A 112 -2.06 -6.46 34.46
CA LEU A 112 -0.83 -7.10 34.01
C LEU A 112 -0.97 -7.52 32.54
N PRO A 113 0.08 -7.31 31.71
CA PRO A 113 0.10 -7.81 30.36
C PRO A 113 0.15 -9.35 30.31
N ALA A 114 -0.33 -9.93 29.23
CA ALA A 114 -0.09 -11.35 28.94
C ALA A 114 1.42 -11.59 28.76
N ILE A 115 1.90 -12.76 29.18
CA ILE A 115 3.35 -13.09 29.29
C ILE A 115 4.09 -12.92 27.94
N ASN A 116 3.41 -13.20 26.82
CA ASN A 116 4.05 -13.22 25.49
C ASN A 116 3.40 -12.26 24.49
N TYR A 117 2.54 -11.36 24.94
CA TYR A 117 1.83 -10.46 24.03
C TYR A 117 1.69 -9.05 24.60
N GLN A 118 2.06 -8.07 23.79
CA GLN A 118 1.97 -6.67 24.13
C GLN A 118 1.03 -5.96 23.16
N CYS A 119 -0.12 -5.51 23.65
CA CYS A 119 -1.10 -4.78 22.85
C CYS A 119 -0.55 -3.44 22.33
N PHE A 120 -1.12 -2.97 21.24
CA PHE A 120 -0.67 -1.77 20.55
C PHE A 120 -0.68 -0.51 21.43
N SER A 121 -1.68 -0.35 22.29
CA SER A 121 -1.75 0.77 23.25
C SER A 121 -0.55 0.80 24.21
N ARG A 122 -0.07 -0.35 24.68
CA ARG A 122 1.15 -0.44 25.51
C ARG A 122 2.41 -0.10 24.73
N GLN A 123 2.53 -0.56 23.48
CA GLN A 123 3.66 -0.20 22.61
C GLN A 123 3.73 1.32 22.38
N ILE A 124 2.57 1.97 22.20
CA ILE A 124 2.46 3.42 22.08
C ILE A 124 2.97 4.10 23.36
N LEU A 125 2.50 3.66 24.52
CA LEU A 125 2.85 4.24 25.80
C LEU A 125 4.35 4.13 26.11
N GLN A 126 4.94 2.95 25.88
CA GLN A 126 6.36 2.70 26.09
C GLN A 126 7.27 3.52 25.16
N SER A 127 6.82 3.76 23.92
CA SER A 127 7.57 4.54 22.94
C SER A 127 7.32 6.06 23.04
N PHE A 128 6.48 6.50 23.98
CA PHE A 128 6.12 7.90 24.14
C PHE A 128 7.19 8.67 24.93
N ASP A 129 7.59 9.82 24.39
CA ASP A 129 8.47 10.78 25.06
C ASP A 129 7.70 12.09 25.31
N ALA A 130 7.39 12.36 26.57
CA ALA A 130 6.63 13.53 26.99
C ALA A 130 7.34 14.88 26.70
N THR A 131 8.66 14.85 26.47
CA THR A 131 9.43 16.07 26.13
C THR A 131 9.24 16.49 24.67
N GLN A 132 8.80 15.59 23.80
CA GLN A 132 8.67 15.84 22.36
C GLN A 132 7.25 16.18 21.89
N GLY A 133 6.25 16.05 22.74
CA GLY A 133 4.87 16.38 22.38
C GLY A 133 3.81 15.77 23.28
N SER A 134 2.54 15.89 22.88
CA SER A 134 1.41 15.32 23.64
C SER A 134 1.18 13.85 23.30
N LEU A 135 0.72 13.08 24.28
CA LEU A 135 0.33 11.67 24.09
C LEU A 135 -0.75 11.52 23.02
N THR A 136 -1.69 12.47 22.95
CA THR A 136 -2.73 12.51 21.91
C THR A 136 -2.14 12.58 20.50
N THR A 137 -1.16 13.45 20.29
CA THR A 137 -0.49 13.59 19.00
C THR A 137 0.30 12.34 18.67
N TRP A 138 1.05 11.81 19.64
CA TRP A 138 1.84 10.60 19.47
C TRP A 138 0.99 9.38 19.09
N ALA A 139 -0.06 9.09 19.86
CA ALA A 139 -0.98 8.00 19.58
C ALA A 139 -1.66 8.17 18.20
N SER A 140 -2.09 9.38 17.85
CA SER A 140 -2.67 9.67 16.52
C SER A 140 -1.70 9.45 15.36
N ILE A 141 -0.40 9.67 15.56
CA ILE A 141 0.64 9.36 14.57
C ILE A 141 0.81 7.85 14.45
N LYS A 142 0.86 7.14 15.58
CA LYS A 142 1.06 5.69 15.64
C LYS A 142 -0.07 4.91 14.97
N VAL A 143 -1.33 5.33 15.11
CA VAL A 143 -2.47 4.74 14.36
C VAL A 143 -2.19 4.75 12.86
N LYS A 144 -1.73 5.89 12.31
CA LYS A 144 -1.44 6.03 10.88
C LYS A 144 -0.20 5.24 10.43
N GLN A 145 0.63 4.82 11.37
CA GLN A 145 1.85 4.03 11.13
C GLN A 145 1.66 2.55 11.41
N HIS A 146 0.48 2.12 11.90
CA HIS A 146 0.22 0.72 12.22
C HIS A 146 0.32 -0.15 10.97
N PRO A 147 1.19 -1.19 10.96
CA PRO A 147 1.49 -1.94 9.73
C PRO A 147 0.28 -2.67 9.15
N GLU A 148 -0.46 -3.41 9.97
CA GLU A 148 -1.60 -4.20 9.53
C GLU A 148 -2.78 -3.31 9.10
N LEU A 149 -3.06 -2.23 9.85
CA LEU A 149 -4.05 -1.23 9.48
C LEU A 149 -3.71 -0.59 8.12
N ASN A 150 -2.43 -0.25 7.91
CA ASN A 150 -1.98 0.30 6.62
C ASN A 150 -2.07 -0.72 5.50
N HIS A 151 -1.84 -2.01 5.78
CA HIS A 151 -2.00 -3.06 4.80
C HIS A 151 -3.47 -3.21 4.39
N PHE A 152 -4.39 -3.29 5.36
CA PHE A 152 -5.83 -3.30 5.10
C PHE A 152 -6.27 -2.08 4.26
N LEU A 153 -5.85 -0.88 4.65
CA LEU A 153 -6.17 0.35 3.91
C LEU A 153 -5.61 0.32 2.48
N LEU A 154 -4.41 -0.22 2.30
CA LEU A 154 -3.78 -0.36 1.00
C LEU A 154 -4.52 -1.34 0.09
N GLU A 155 -4.99 -2.48 0.64
CA GLU A 155 -5.82 -3.45 -0.07
C GLU A 155 -7.14 -2.83 -0.56
N ARG A 156 -7.67 -1.85 0.18
CA ARG A 156 -8.85 -1.07 -0.20
C ARG A 156 -8.52 0.14 -1.09
N GLY A 157 -7.28 0.31 -1.52
CA GLY A 157 -6.86 1.42 -2.38
C GLY A 157 -6.53 2.72 -1.66
N VAL A 158 -6.40 2.71 -0.34
CA VAL A 158 -6.07 3.89 0.46
C VAL A 158 -4.58 3.92 0.80
N TYR A 159 -3.87 4.94 0.32
CA TYR A 159 -2.48 5.19 0.65
C TYR A 159 -2.33 6.52 1.40
N LEU A 160 -1.99 6.46 2.69
CA LEU A 160 -2.07 7.60 3.62
C LEU A 160 -1.00 8.69 3.45
N ILE A 161 -0.13 8.59 2.46
CA ILE A 161 0.88 9.61 2.17
C ILE A 161 0.25 10.80 1.43
N SER A 162 0.58 12.03 1.80
CA SER A 162 0.06 13.23 1.15
C SER A 162 0.57 13.38 -0.29
N ASN A 163 -0.20 14.07 -1.14
CA ASN A 163 0.19 14.39 -2.52
C ASN A 163 1.58 15.06 -2.58
N TRP A 164 1.79 16.02 -1.70
CA TRP A 164 3.01 16.81 -1.63
C TRP A 164 4.23 15.99 -1.18
N ALA A 165 4.02 15.00 -0.32
CA ALA A 165 5.09 14.06 0.04
C ALA A 165 5.40 13.09 -1.10
N ILE A 166 4.38 12.63 -1.84
CA ILE A 166 4.57 11.77 -3.00
C ILE A 166 5.41 12.48 -4.07
N LEU A 167 5.07 13.73 -4.40
CA LEU A 167 5.83 14.54 -5.36
C LEU A 167 7.26 14.79 -4.89
N ASN A 168 7.44 15.14 -3.59
CA ASN A 168 8.75 15.38 -3.01
C ASN A 168 9.70 14.17 -3.10
N ASP A 169 9.17 12.97 -2.95
CA ASP A 169 9.94 11.74 -2.88
C ASP A 169 10.12 11.03 -4.24
N THR A 170 9.43 11.50 -5.28
CA THR A 170 9.50 10.89 -6.61
C THR A 170 10.72 11.41 -7.36
N GLN A 171 11.56 10.50 -7.86
CA GLN A 171 12.70 10.85 -8.70
C GLN A 171 12.26 11.12 -10.15
N PRO A 172 12.82 12.13 -10.86
CA PRO A 172 12.45 12.43 -12.25
C PRO A 172 12.58 11.24 -13.21
N GLN A 173 13.59 10.39 -13.01
CA GLN A 173 13.79 9.17 -13.81
C GLN A 173 12.71 8.11 -13.57
N GLN A 174 12.20 8.01 -12.34
CA GLN A 174 11.08 7.12 -12.01
C GLN A 174 9.77 7.65 -12.60
N LEU A 175 9.57 8.97 -12.60
CA LEU A 175 8.38 9.60 -13.14
C LEU A 175 8.15 9.20 -14.60
N GLN A 176 9.15 9.36 -15.46
CA GLN A 176 9.05 9.02 -16.88
C GLN A 176 8.62 7.56 -17.08
N ARG A 177 9.26 6.64 -16.35
CA ARG A 177 8.93 5.21 -16.42
C ARG A 177 7.49 4.94 -15.96
N ILE A 178 7.07 5.53 -14.84
CA ILE A 178 5.72 5.34 -14.29
C ILE A 178 4.65 5.84 -15.26
N LEU A 179 4.82 7.04 -15.79
CA LEU A 179 3.83 7.63 -16.68
C LEU A 179 3.76 6.92 -18.02
N LYS A 180 4.89 6.44 -18.54
CA LYS A 180 4.95 5.69 -19.79
C LYS A 180 4.46 4.26 -19.65
N ASP A 181 4.99 3.51 -18.67
CA ASP A 181 4.81 2.07 -18.60
C ASP A 181 3.54 1.68 -17.84
N PHE A 182 3.11 2.49 -16.86
CA PHE A 182 1.94 2.21 -16.03
C PHE A 182 0.70 3.00 -16.48
N HIS A 183 0.85 4.31 -16.72
CA HIS A 183 -0.28 5.16 -17.14
C HIS A 183 -0.40 5.29 -18.67
N THR A 184 0.57 4.81 -19.44
CA THR A 184 0.56 4.84 -20.92
C THR A 184 0.31 6.23 -21.52
N LEU A 185 0.84 7.29 -20.87
CA LEU A 185 0.70 8.65 -21.34
C LEU A 185 1.53 8.92 -22.59
N GLY A 186 1.06 9.87 -23.42
CA GLY A 186 1.79 10.35 -24.57
C GLY A 186 3.04 11.17 -24.19
N GLU A 187 4.01 11.25 -25.11
CA GLU A 187 5.30 11.92 -24.87
C GLU A 187 5.15 13.38 -24.41
N LEU A 188 4.18 14.12 -24.98
CA LEU A 188 3.92 15.52 -24.60
C LEU A 188 3.39 15.66 -23.16
N GLU A 189 2.54 14.73 -22.71
CA GLU A 189 2.02 14.71 -21.34
C GLU A 189 3.13 14.34 -20.35
N ILE A 190 4.01 13.41 -20.73
CA ILE A 190 5.17 13.02 -19.92
C ILE A 190 6.13 14.21 -19.78
N GLN A 191 6.42 14.92 -20.84
CA GLN A 191 7.28 16.12 -20.79
C GLN A 191 6.67 17.21 -19.91
N GLU A 192 5.38 17.48 -20.02
CA GLU A 192 4.69 18.45 -19.17
C GLU A 192 4.78 18.04 -17.69
N ALA A 193 4.54 16.76 -17.38
CA ALA A 193 4.66 16.22 -16.02
C ALA A 193 6.10 16.32 -15.48
N GLN A 194 7.11 16.13 -16.33
CA GLN A 194 8.52 16.31 -15.95
C GLN A 194 8.82 17.76 -15.57
N TYR A 195 8.36 18.74 -16.37
CA TYR A 195 8.55 20.15 -16.05
C TYR A 195 7.81 20.55 -14.77
N LEU A 196 6.59 20.05 -14.55
CA LEU A 196 5.84 20.26 -13.32
C LEU A 196 6.58 19.72 -12.09
N LEU A 197 7.10 18.48 -12.16
CA LEU A 197 7.86 17.89 -11.06
C LEU A 197 9.20 18.62 -10.82
N GLN A 198 9.90 19.00 -11.87
CA GLN A 198 11.15 19.76 -11.77
C GLN A 198 10.91 21.15 -11.14
N GLY A 199 9.87 21.87 -11.58
CA GLY A 199 9.48 23.14 -10.97
C GLY A 199 9.16 22.98 -9.49
N TYR A 200 8.37 21.96 -9.13
CA TYR A 200 8.06 21.62 -7.75
C TYR A 200 9.33 21.33 -6.92
N HIS A 201 10.27 20.57 -7.47
CA HIS A 201 11.52 20.27 -6.78
C HIS A 201 12.41 21.50 -6.62
N THR A 202 12.52 22.32 -7.65
CA THR A 202 13.38 23.53 -7.64
C THR A 202 12.89 24.56 -6.63
N ILE A 203 11.58 24.71 -6.49
CA ILE A 203 10.98 25.74 -5.62
C ILE A 203 10.65 25.15 -4.24
N TYR A 204 9.70 24.21 -4.19
CA TYR A 204 9.15 23.72 -2.92
C TYR A 204 10.14 22.84 -2.14
N ARG A 205 10.80 21.88 -2.84
CA ARG A 205 11.72 20.94 -2.18
C ARG A 205 12.96 21.63 -1.62
N VAL A 206 13.50 22.63 -2.35
CA VAL A 206 14.68 23.39 -1.89
C VAL A 206 14.33 24.18 -0.65
N GLN A 207 13.26 24.96 -0.65
CA GLN A 207 12.81 25.71 0.53
C GLN A 207 12.52 24.79 1.74
N ARG A 208 11.92 23.63 1.47
CA ARG A 208 11.69 22.63 2.54
C ARG A 208 13.00 22.08 3.12
N LEU A 209 14.01 21.84 2.32
CA LEU A 209 15.33 21.38 2.78
C LEU A 209 16.02 22.48 3.63
N GLU A 210 15.90 23.73 3.26
CA GLU A 210 16.38 24.87 4.05
C GLU A 210 15.68 24.95 5.41
N ASN A 211 14.36 24.81 5.43
CA ASN A 211 13.59 24.76 6.67
C ASN A 211 14.05 23.61 7.59
N ILE A 212 14.33 22.44 7.04
CA ILE A 212 14.85 21.29 7.79
C ILE A 212 16.26 21.60 8.37
N ARG A 213 17.14 22.22 7.58
CA ARG A 213 18.46 22.66 8.04
C ARG A 213 18.37 23.66 9.20
N ASN A 214 17.37 24.53 9.14
CA ASN A 214 17.06 25.50 10.20
C ASN A 214 16.29 24.88 11.38
N LYS A 215 16.24 23.54 11.50
CA LYS A 215 15.52 22.76 12.53
C LYS A 215 14.00 22.98 12.57
N ILE A 216 13.42 23.58 11.53
CA ILE A 216 11.98 23.70 11.37
C ILE A 216 11.48 22.38 10.73
N ARG A 217 11.04 21.44 11.57
CA ARG A 217 10.42 20.20 11.11
C ARG A 217 9.02 20.50 10.59
N SER A 218 8.85 20.53 9.28
CA SER A 218 7.54 20.71 8.66
C SER A 218 7.09 19.44 7.92
N LYS A 219 5.81 19.11 8.03
CA LYS A 219 5.17 18.13 7.15
C LYS A 219 5.19 18.66 5.71
N CYS A 220 5.13 17.78 4.72
CA CYS A 220 4.85 18.22 3.35
C CYS A 220 3.39 18.70 3.29
N ILE A 221 3.23 20.00 3.37
CA ILE A 221 1.94 20.70 3.25
C ILE A 221 1.74 21.17 1.80
N GLU A 222 0.56 21.65 1.50
CA GLU A 222 0.26 22.26 0.19
C GLU A 222 1.19 23.46 -0.07
N PRO A 223 1.71 23.62 -1.31
CA PRO A 223 2.48 24.79 -1.67
C PRO A 223 1.69 26.08 -1.46
N THR A 224 2.38 27.12 -1.01
CA THR A 224 1.78 28.45 -0.88
C THR A 224 1.47 29.06 -2.25
N TYR A 225 0.64 30.08 -2.25
CA TYR A 225 0.30 30.82 -3.49
C TYR A 225 1.57 31.31 -4.22
N GLN A 226 2.52 31.87 -3.47
CA GLN A 226 3.80 32.34 -4.02
C GLN A 226 4.62 31.19 -4.63
N GLN A 227 4.67 30.03 -3.95
CA GLN A 227 5.38 28.86 -4.48
C GLN A 227 4.73 28.33 -5.77
N LEU A 228 3.40 28.35 -5.87
CA LEU A 228 2.69 27.98 -7.11
C LEU A 228 2.98 28.96 -8.24
N GLU A 229 3.04 30.26 -7.95
CA GLU A 229 3.40 31.30 -8.91
C GLU A 229 4.84 31.11 -9.42
N ASP A 230 5.80 30.87 -8.51
CA ASP A 230 7.20 30.62 -8.86
C ASP A 230 7.34 29.35 -9.73
N ILE A 231 6.54 28.30 -9.44
CA ILE A 231 6.48 27.08 -10.27
C ILE A 231 5.90 27.41 -11.65
N ALA A 232 4.84 28.23 -11.73
CA ALA A 232 4.26 28.65 -13.01
C ALA A 232 5.28 29.43 -13.88
N ILE A 233 6.03 30.33 -13.25
CA ILE A 233 7.11 31.08 -13.92
C ILE A 233 8.21 30.12 -14.41
N TYR A 234 8.60 29.15 -13.59
CA TYR A 234 9.57 28.12 -13.99
C TYR A 234 9.11 27.37 -15.24
N ILE A 235 7.85 26.90 -15.25
CA ILE A 235 7.27 26.17 -16.39
C ILE A 235 7.21 27.06 -17.64
N LYS A 236 6.80 28.34 -17.49
CA LYS A 236 6.78 29.31 -18.60
C LYS A 236 8.16 29.46 -19.24
N ASN A 237 9.22 29.56 -18.41
CA ASN A 237 10.59 29.71 -18.91
C ASN A 237 11.09 28.47 -19.66
N GLN A 238 10.60 27.27 -19.32
CA GLN A 238 11.00 26.01 -19.96
C GLN A 238 10.17 25.69 -21.21
N THR A 239 8.88 26.04 -21.22
CA THR A 239 7.93 25.57 -22.24
C THR A 239 7.33 26.69 -23.08
N GLY A 240 7.50 27.96 -22.68
CA GLY A 240 6.80 29.11 -23.25
C GLY A 240 5.29 29.19 -22.88
N ARG A 241 4.74 28.20 -22.17
CA ARG A 241 3.33 28.15 -21.77
C ARG A 241 3.13 28.77 -20.40
N LEU A 242 2.21 29.69 -20.27
CA LEU A 242 1.82 30.28 -19.01
C LEU A 242 0.64 29.53 -18.43
N PHE A 243 0.77 29.05 -17.19
CA PHE A 243 -0.31 28.49 -16.38
C PHE A 243 -0.62 29.47 -15.23
N ASP A 244 -1.88 29.55 -14.84
CA ASP A 244 -2.29 30.21 -13.59
C ASP A 244 -2.02 29.26 -12.40
N ASN A 245 -1.99 29.82 -11.21
CA ASN A 245 -1.64 29.09 -9.99
C ASN A 245 -2.58 27.93 -9.69
N GLU A 246 -3.88 28.09 -9.99
CA GLU A 246 -4.88 27.05 -9.80
C GLU A 246 -4.66 25.88 -10.77
N THR A 247 -4.37 26.19 -12.04
CA THR A 247 -4.02 25.17 -13.04
C THR A 247 -2.77 24.40 -12.62
N VAL A 248 -1.72 25.06 -12.12
CA VAL A 248 -0.51 24.38 -11.59
C VAL A 248 -0.87 23.48 -10.43
N ARG A 249 -1.68 23.94 -9.47
CA ARG A 249 -2.14 23.17 -8.31
C ARG A 249 -2.91 21.91 -8.75
N VAL A 250 -3.84 22.05 -9.67
CA VAL A 250 -4.65 20.94 -10.20
C VAL A 250 -3.76 19.92 -10.92
N LYS A 251 -2.84 20.39 -11.79
CA LYS A 251 -1.92 19.52 -12.52
C LYS A 251 -0.96 18.77 -11.58
N LEU A 252 -0.40 19.42 -10.55
CA LEU A 252 0.41 18.78 -9.53
C LEU A 252 -0.38 17.73 -8.73
N THR A 253 -1.64 18.03 -8.40
CA THR A 253 -2.54 17.10 -7.71
C THR A 253 -2.86 15.88 -8.58
N LYS A 254 -3.15 16.09 -9.88
CA LYS A 254 -3.36 14.99 -10.85
C LYS A 254 -2.11 14.11 -10.93
N LEU A 255 -0.94 14.71 -11.08
CA LEU A 255 0.33 13.99 -11.11
C LEU A 255 0.59 13.18 -9.83
N ALA A 256 0.32 13.78 -8.67
CA ALA A 256 0.45 13.07 -7.39
C ALA A 256 -0.51 11.88 -7.27
N ASN A 257 -1.73 11.99 -7.79
CA ASN A 257 -2.70 10.89 -7.81
C ASN A 257 -2.24 9.75 -8.73
N GLN A 258 -1.73 10.04 -9.91
CA GLN A 258 -1.14 9.03 -10.80
C GLN A 258 0.03 8.30 -10.13
N LEU A 259 0.92 9.03 -9.48
CA LEU A 259 2.01 8.44 -8.70
C LEU A 259 1.51 7.62 -7.50
N ARG A 260 0.40 8.03 -6.88
CA ARG A 260 -0.26 7.29 -5.79
C ARG A 260 -0.79 5.95 -6.26
N GLU A 261 -1.50 5.93 -7.37
CA GLU A 261 -2.04 4.72 -7.99
C GLU A 261 -0.93 3.71 -8.28
N TYR A 262 0.16 4.16 -8.88
CA TYR A 262 1.34 3.33 -9.08
C TYR A 262 1.92 2.78 -7.76
N ARG A 263 2.01 3.63 -6.71
CA ARG A 263 2.52 3.20 -5.40
C ARG A 263 1.60 2.20 -4.70
N ILE A 264 0.29 2.33 -4.86
CA ILE A 264 -0.70 1.35 -4.37
C ILE A 264 -0.48 0.02 -5.10
N TYR A 265 -0.46 0.05 -6.43
CA TYR A 265 -0.26 -1.13 -7.27
C TYR A 265 1.01 -1.91 -6.93
N VAL A 266 2.16 -1.23 -6.87
CA VAL A 266 3.47 -1.86 -6.57
C VAL A 266 3.52 -2.49 -5.17
N ARG A 267 2.68 -2.02 -4.26
CA ARG A 267 2.58 -2.56 -2.89
C ARG A 267 1.53 -3.65 -2.72
N GLY A 268 0.89 -4.07 -3.81
CA GLY A 268 -0.16 -5.11 -3.80
C GLY A 268 -1.51 -4.60 -3.29
N GLY A 269 -1.74 -3.28 -3.33
CA GLY A 269 -3.04 -2.69 -3.05
C GLY A 269 -3.96 -2.71 -4.27
N SER A 270 -5.27 -2.66 -4.03
CA SER A 270 -6.27 -2.55 -5.09
C SER A 270 -6.42 -1.09 -5.53
N LEU A 271 -6.52 -0.86 -6.83
CA LEU A 271 -6.93 0.44 -7.32
C LEU A 271 -8.44 0.63 -7.09
N PRO A 272 -8.92 1.88 -6.90
CA PRO A 272 -10.34 2.14 -6.81
C PRO A 272 -11.02 1.60 -8.08
N ILE A 273 -12.01 0.72 -7.88
CA ILE A 273 -12.86 0.21 -8.97
C ILE A 273 -14.17 0.97 -8.86
N ASP A 274 -14.56 1.65 -9.92
CA ASP A 274 -15.89 2.23 -10.00
C ASP A 274 -16.91 1.09 -10.10
N SER A 275 -17.97 1.16 -9.28
CA SER A 275 -19.04 0.17 -9.34
C SER A 275 -19.72 0.24 -10.70
N LEU A 276 -19.98 -0.90 -11.32
CA LEU A 276 -20.78 -0.99 -12.56
C LEU A 276 -22.21 -0.44 -12.38
N ASP A 277 -22.68 -0.38 -11.12
CA ASP A 277 -23.99 0.16 -10.75
C ASP A 277 -23.95 1.67 -10.44
N ALA A 278 -22.77 2.32 -10.50
CA ALA A 278 -22.66 3.76 -10.27
C ALA A 278 -23.30 4.54 -11.43
N SER A 279 -24.28 5.36 -11.11
CA SER A 279 -24.90 6.27 -12.08
C SER A 279 -24.00 7.50 -12.30
N PHE A 280 -23.68 7.83 -13.54
CA PHE A 280 -22.77 8.93 -13.91
C PHE A 280 -23.39 10.34 -13.89
N THR A 281 -24.71 10.45 -13.84
CA THR A 281 -25.43 11.74 -13.73
C THR A 281 -26.90 11.48 -13.35
N ASP A 282 -27.65 12.54 -13.01
CA ASP A 282 -29.10 12.56 -12.70
C ASP A 282 -30.05 11.89 -13.75
N LYS A 283 -29.49 11.20 -14.74
CA LYS A 283 -30.24 10.37 -15.68
C LYS A 283 -29.91 8.91 -15.40
N SER A 284 -30.91 8.16 -15.05
CA SER A 284 -31.02 6.78 -14.57
C SER A 284 -30.30 5.67 -15.36
N ASN A 285 -29.17 5.91 -15.99
CA ASN A 285 -28.39 4.88 -16.68
C ASN A 285 -27.15 4.55 -15.84
N SER A 286 -27.05 3.31 -15.40
CA SER A 286 -25.87 2.79 -14.69
C SER A 286 -24.72 2.54 -15.66
N LEU A 287 -23.49 2.43 -15.16
CA LEU A 287 -22.35 1.96 -15.96
C LEU A 287 -22.63 0.60 -16.60
N LEU A 288 -23.45 -0.23 -15.94
CA LEU A 288 -23.87 -1.53 -16.42
C LEU A 288 -24.67 -1.44 -17.74
N ASP A 289 -25.48 -0.39 -17.92
CA ASP A 289 -26.29 -0.18 -19.13
C ASP A 289 -25.44 0.19 -20.36
N ASN A 290 -24.21 0.65 -20.12
CA ASN A 290 -23.25 0.99 -21.16
C ASN A 290 -22.26 -0.15 -21.48
N VAL A 291 -22.25 -1.21 -20.66
CA VAL A 291 -21.51 -2.44 -20.94
C VAL A 291 -22.49 -3.36 -21.66
N SER A 292 -22.28 -3.58 -22.96
CA SER A 292 -23.01 -4.61 -23.69
C SER A 292 -22.90 -5.92 -22.91
N ALA A 293 -24.03 -6.44 -22.43
CA ALA A 293 -24.05 -7.71 -21.72
C ALA A 293 -23.34 -8.76 -22.57
N PRO A 294 -22.43 -9.56 -22.00
CA PRO A 294 -22.02 -10.77 -22.67
C PRO A 294 -23.32 -11.56 -22.93
N ALA A 295 -23.58 -11.89 -24.19
CA ALA A 295 -24.76 -12.62 -24.59
C ALA A 295 -24.96 -13.79 -23.63
N SER A 296 -26.21 -13.97 -23.15
CA SER A 296 -26.60 -15.07 -22.28
C SER A 296 -26.02 -16.40 -22.81
N GLU A 297 -25.71 -17.32 -21.93
CA GLU A 297 -25.03 -18.61 -22.19
C GLU A 297 -25.66 -19.52 -23.26
N ASN A 298 -26.67 -19.05 -23.97
CA ASN A 298 -27.36 -19.74 -25.09
C ASN A 298 -27.23 -19.03 -26.46
N SER A 299 -26.38 -18.02 -26.61
CA SER A 299 -26.02 -17.52 -27.93
C SER A 299 -24.81 -18.31 -28.42
N GLU A 300 -24.94 -18.95 -29.58
CA GLU A 300 -23.81 -19.53 -30.32
C GLU A 300 -22.69 -18.51 -30.36
N ILE A 301 -21.57 -18.83 -29.69
CA ILE A 301 -20.34 -17.99 -29.68
C ILE A 301 -19.98 -17.88 -31.17
N SER A 302 -19.94 -16.66 -31.72
CA SER A 302 -19.51 -16.47 -33.08
C SER A 302 -18.08 -16.98 -33.25
N ASP A 303 -17.76 -17.53 -34.42
CA ASP A 303 -16.43 -18.06 -34.72
C ASP A 303 -15.33 -17.02 -34.38
N GLU A 304 -15.59 -15.73 -34.60
CA GLU A 304 -14.71 -14.63 -34.28
C GLU A 304 -14.47 -14.43 -32.77
N GLN A 305 -15.50 -14.66 -31.95
CA GLN A 305 -15.37 -14.59 -30.48
C GLN A 305 -14.60 -15.78 -29.93
N SER A 306 -14.79 -16.96 -30.50
CA SER A 306 -14.03 -18.17 -30.17
C SER A 306 -12.56 -17.99 -30.52
N GLU A 307 -12.26 -17.48 -31.72
CA GLU A 307 -10.89 -17.19 -32.18
C GLU A 307 -10.19 -16.15 -31.28
N PHE A 308 -10.91 -15.10 -30.84
CA PHE A 308 -10.35 -14.10 -29.92
C PHE A 308 -10.07 -14.69 -28.55
N LEU A 309 -10.93 -15.55 -27.99
CA LEU A 309 -10.71 -16.20 -26.71
C LEU A 309 -9.50 -17.13 -26.72
N ASP A 310 -9.34 -17.90 -27.82
CA ASP A 310 -8.19 -18.79 -27.97
C ASP A 310 -6.88 -18.00 -28.14
N PHE A 311 -6.93 -16.93 -28.93
CA PHE A 311 -5.82 -15.96 -29.02
C PHE A 311 -5.47 -15.41 -27.63
N TYR A 312 -6.44 -14.97 -26.86
CA TYR A 312 -6.23 -14.40 -25.53
C TYR A 312 -5.61 -15.41 -24.56
N ARG A 313 -6.12 -16.64 -24.52
CA ARG A 313 -5.56 -17.73 -23.69
C ARG A 313 -4.10 -18.03 -24.07
N HIS A 314 -3.83 -18.07 -25.34
CA HIS A 314 -2.46 -18.28 -25.84
C HIS A 314 -1.54 -17.12 -25.44
N GLN A 315 -1.99 -15.87 -25.60
CA GLN A 315 -1.22 -14.69 -25.24
C GLN A 315 -0.89 -14.59 -23.76
N ILE A 316 -1.78 -15.02 -22.87
CA ILE A 316 -1.49 -15.12 -21.42
C ILE A 316 -0.25 -16.01 -21.18
N GLN A 317 -0.21 -17.19 -21.81
CA GLN A 317 0.91 -18.11 -21.63
C GLN A 317 2.22 -17.58 -22.20
N VAL A 318 2.16 -17.01 -23.41
CA VAL A 318 3.32 -16.39 -24.07
C VAL A 318 3.86 -15.19 -23.29
N SER A 319 2.94 -14.34 -22.79
CA SER A 319 3.31 -13.17 -21.99
C SER A 319 3.94 -13.56 -20.67
N LEU A 320 3.42 -14.60 -20.00
CA LEU A 320 4.02 -15.11 -18.76
C LEU A 320 5.43 -15.65 -19.00
N GLN A 321 5.62 -16.46 -20.05
CA GLN A 321 6.94 -17.00 -20.41
C GLN A 321 7.95 -15.89 -20.73
N SER A 322 7.53 -14.89 -21.51
CA SER A 322 8.37 -13.75 -21.88
C SER A 322 8.72 -12.89 -20.68
N ALA A 323 7.74 -12.63 -19.80
CA ALA A 323 7.96 -11.87 -18.57
C ALA A 323 8.92 -12.58 -17.60
N LEU A 324 8.74 -13.89 -17.39
CA LEU A 324 9.63 -14.72 -16.57
C LEU A 324 11.07 -14.67 -17.10
N THR A 325 11.24 -14.84 -18.42
CA THR A 325 12.54 -14.77 -19.07
C THR A 325 13.20 -13.41 -18.85
N LYS A 326 12.51 -12.33 -19.19
CA LYS A 326 13.04 -10.96 -19.13
C LYS A 326 13.40 -10.54 -17.71
N VAL A 327 12.54 -10.83 -16.74
CA VAL A 327 12.77 -10.48 -15.33
C VAL A 327 13.92 -11.30 -14.74
N THR A 328 13.96 -12.62 -15.00
CA THR A 328 15.01 -13.48 -14.48
C THR A 328 16.37 -13.10 -15.08
N GLU A 329 16.46 -12.87 -16.41
CA GLU A 329 17.68 -12.42 -17.05
C GLU A 329 18.15 -11.07 -16.54
N SER A 330 17.25 -10.13 -16.31
CA SER A 330 17.59 -8.83 -15.72
C SER A 330 18.22 -8.99 -14.33
N ARG A 331 17.68 -9.88 -13.49
CA ARG A 331 18.24 -10.18 -12.16
C ARG A 331 19.59 -10.88 -12.27
N VAL A 332 19.72 -11.87 -13.16
CA VAL A 332 20.99 -12.56 -13.43
C VAL A 332 22.05 -11.58 -13.88
N LYS A 333 21.74 -10.67 -14.81
CA LYS A 333 22.67 -9.62 -15.29
C LYS A 333 23.15 -8.70 -14.15
N LYS A 334 22.25 -8.34 -13.21
CA LYS A 334 22.62 -7.56 -12.02
C LYS A 334 23.51 -8.34 -11.07
N LEU A 335 23.27 -9.65 -10.92
CA LEU A 335 24.02 -10.52 -9.99
C LEU A 335 25.39 -10.97 -10.58
N LYS A 336 25.53 -11.10 -11.90
CA LYS A 336 26.83 -11.39 -12.57
C LYS A 336 27.92 -10.40 -12.18
N LYS A 337 27.56 -9.14 -11.91
CA LYS A 337 28.50 -8.12 -11.42
C LYS A 337 29.03 -8.38 -10.00
N LYS A 338 28.49 -9.37 -9.29
CA LYS A 338 28.80 -9.69 -7.88
C LYS A 338 29.39 -11.10 -7.69
N GLY A 339 30.12 -11.61 -8.70
CA GLY A 339 30.74 -12.94 -8.68
C GLY A 339 29.74 -14.08 -8.88
N ASP A 340 29.92 -15.22 -8.20
CA ASP A 340 29.14 -16.45 -8.36
C ASP A 340 27.65 -16.35 -7.91
N LYS A 341 27.22 -15.18 -7.46
CA LYS A 341 25.84 -14.98 -6.94
C LYS A 341 24.78 -15.25 -8.01
N ALA A 342 25.08 -15.06 -9.28
CA ALA A 342 24.13 -15.33 -10.35
C ALA A 342 23.85 -16.84 -10.51
N ARG A 343 24.89 -17.68 -10.41
CA ARG A 343 24.75 -19.14 -10.45
C ARG A 343 23.98 -19.65 -9.21
N ILE A 344 24.38 -19.19 -8.05
CA ILE A 344 23.72 -19.54 -6.78
C ILE A 344 22.24 -19.14 -6.80
N PHE A 345 21.91 -17.95 -7.34
CA PHE A 345 20.53 -17.49 -7.49
C PHE A 345 19.68 -18.42 -8.37
N LEU A 346 20.21 -18.82 -9.53
CA LEU A 346 19.49 -19.73 -10.44
C LEU A 346 19.28 -21.11 -9.83
N THR A 347 20.30 -21.68 -9.17
CA THR A 347 20.19 -22.96 -8.48
C THR A 347 19.21 -22.87 -7.30
N ALA A 348 19.26 -21.79 -6.50
CA ALA A 348 18.31 -21.61 -5.40
C ALA A 348 16.88 -21.42 -5.91
N LEU A 349 16.67 -20.75 -7.04
CA LEU A 349 15.38 -20.55 -7.67
C LEU A 349 14.77 -21.86 -8.15
N GLU A 350 15.59 -22.72 -8.79
CA GLU A 350 15.21 -24.06 -9.21
C GLU A 350 14.84 -24.96 -8.03
N LEU A 351 15.71 -25.03 -7.01
CA LEU A 351 15.44 -25.82 -5.80
C LEU A 351 14.14 -25.39 -5.13
N SER A 352 13.89 -24.09 -5.06
CA SER A 352 12.70 -23.53 -4.42
C SER A 352 11.42 -23.75 -5.24
N GLN A 353 11.43 -23.48 -6.55
CA GLN A 353 10.21 -23.45 -7.35
C GLN A 353 9.93 -24.78 -8.09
N CYS A 354 10.97 -25.48 -8.52
CA CYS A 354 10.83 -26.73 -9.27
C CYS A 354 10.90 -27.96 -8.37
N GLN A 355 11.82 -27.99 -7.40
CA GLN A 355 11.97 -29.09 -6.46
C GLN A 355 11.20 -28.88 -5.15
N LYS A 356 10.64 -27.67 -4.93
CA LYS A 356 9.84 -27.29 -3.74
C LYS A 356 10.54 -27.55 -2.40
N LEU A 357 11.86 -27.41 -2.37
CA LEU A 357 12.62 -27.53 -1.13
C LEU A 357 12.37 -26.34 -0.20
N ALA A 358 12.41 -26.59 1.10
CA ALA A 358 12.30 -25.54 2.10
C ALA A 358 13.56 -24.66 2.12
N MET A 359 13.42 -23.39 2.54
CA MET A 359 14.54 -22.42 2.50
C MET A 359 15.73 -22.82 3.39
N ASN A 360 15.51 -23.60 4.45
CA ASN A 360 16.56 -24.19 5.29
C ASN A 360 17.34 -25.27 4.53
N GLU A 361 16.64 -26.18 3.82
CA GLU A 361 17.25 -27.24 3.03
C GLU A 361 18.08 -26.66 1.85
N ILE A 362 17.55 -25.61 1.20
CA ILE A 362 18.26 -24.90 0.15
C ILE A 362 19.53 -24.22 0.70
N ALA A 363 19.45 -23.64 1.91
CA ALA A 363 20.60 -23.02 2.56
C ALA A 363 21.72 -24.04 2.83
N GLU A 364 21.34 -25.23 3.31
CA GLU A 364 22.26 -26.33 3.60
C GLU A 364 22.93 -26.84 2.30
N GLN A 365 22.14 -27.12 1.25
CA GLN A 365 22.67 -27.59 -0.05
C GLN A 365 23.60 -26.59 -0.72
N LEU A 366 23.37 -25.29 -0.55
CA LEU A 366 24.18 -24.22 -1.15
C LEU A 366 25.32 -23.73 -0.23
N GLY A 367 25.52 -24.36 0.93
CA GLY A 367 26.55 -23.97 1.90
C GLY A 367 26.36 -22.57 2.48
N MET A 368 25.09 -22.11 2.58
CA MET A 368 24.75 -20.81 3.13
C MET A 368 24.52 -20.88 4.64
N ARG A 369 24.94 -19.84 5.37
CA ARG A 369 24.90 -19.82 6.85
C ARG A 369 23.49 -19.89 7.45
N ALA A 370 22.44 -19.46 6.73
CA ALA A 370 21.08 -19.43 7.24
C ALA A 370 20.04 -19.30 6.10
N GLN A 371 18.83 -19.81 6.35
CA GLN A 371 17.66 -19.68 5.44
C GLN A 371 17.36 -18.23 5.04
N TYR A 372 17.58 -17.27 5.93
CA TYR A 372 17.42 -15.84 5.65
C TYR A 372 18.28 -15.37 4.48
N THR A 373 19.48 -15.91 4.30
CA THR A 373 20.38 -15.56 3.19
C THR A 373 19.79 -16.00 1.85
N VAL A 374 19.16 -17.17 1.79
CA VAL A 374 18.44 -17.66 0.60
C VAL A 374 17.24 -16.78 0.30
N THR A 375 16.42 -16.47 1.29
CA THR A 375 15.24 -15.59 1.15
C THR A 375 15.64 -14.22 0.63
N LYS A 376 16.73 -13.64 1.16
CA LYS A 376 17.27 -12.34 0.72
C LYS A 376 17.86 -12.40 -0.69
N LEU A 377 18.41 -13.54 -1.12
CA LEU A 377 18.93 -13.73 -2.47
C LEU A 377 17.78 -13.88 -3.48
N LEU A 378 16.79 -14.70 -3.18
CA LEU A 378 15.69 -15.01 -4.09
C LEU A 378 14.69 -13.87 -4.20
N LYS A 379 14.34 -13.21 -3.07
CA LYS A 379 13.34 -12.13 -3.04
C LYS A 379 12.09 -12.50 -3.85
N LEU A 380 11.50 -13.66 -3.57
CA LEU A 380 10.44 -14.26 -4.38
C LEU A 380 9.22 -13.33 -4.52
N LYS A 381 8.86 -12.59 -3.48
CA LYS A 381 7.77 -11.62 -3.54
C LYS A 381 8.06 -10.52 -4.57
N GLU A 382 9.26 -9.93 -4.52
CA GLU A 382 9.69 -8.92 -5.51
C GLU A 382 9.80 -9.53 -6.93
N LEU A 383 10.23 -10.81 -7.05
CA LEU A 383 10.29 -11.50 -8.34
C LEU A 383 8.90 -11.63 -8.98
N ARG A 384 7.91 -12.07 -8.19
CA ARG A 384 6.53 -12.21 -8.67
C ARG A 384 5.92 -10.87 -9.07
N THR A 385 6.13 -9.84 -8.28
CA THR A 385 5.66 -8.48 -8.61
C THR A 385 6.31 -7.95 -9.91
N ASP A 386 7.62 -8.15 -10.09
CA ASP A 386 8.30 -7.75 -11.32
C ASP A 386 7.75 -8.51 -12.54
N VAL A 387 7.49 -9.83 -12.40
CA VAL A 387 6.89 -10.65 -13.46
C VAL A 387 5.46 -10.20 -13.78
N GLN A 388 4.66 -9.90 -12.76
CA GLN A 388 3.30 -9.38 -12.93
C GLN A 388 3.28 -8.08 -13.74
N GLN A 389 4.16 -7.16 -13.42
CA GLN A 389 4.29 -5.89 -14.15
C GLN A 389 4.71 -6.10 -15.61
N GLU A 390 5.73 -6.91 -15.83
CA GLU A 390 6.23 -7.17 -17.17
C GLU A 390 5.20 -7.92 -18.04
N MET A 391 4.50 -8.88 -17.43
CA MET A 391 3.41 -9.60 -18.08
C MET A 391 2.26 -8.67 -18.51
N LEU A 392 1.87 -7.72 -17.64
CA LEU A 392 0.84 -6.74 -17.95
C LEU A 392 1.21 -5.88 -19.17
N ILE A 393 2.46 -5.42 -19.23
CA ILE A 393 2.95 -4.62 -20.36
C ILE A 393 2.87 -5.45 -21.66
N ILE A 394 3.43 -6.66 -21.67
CA ILE A 394 3.48 -7.52 -22.86
C ILE A 394 2.06 -7.89 -23.33
N LEU A 395 1.20 -8.29 -22.40
CA LEU A 395 -0.16 -8.73 -22.73
C LEU A 395 -1.01 -7.56 -23.24
N LYS A 396 -0.87 -6.38 -22.64
CA LYS A 396 -1.56 -5.16 -23.09
C LYS A 396 -1.18 -4.77 -24.50
N ASP A 397 0.11 -4.79 -24.83
CA ASP A 397 0.58 -4.49 -26.18
C ASP A 397 0.06 -5.50 -27.21
N SER A 398 0.07 -6.80 -26.88
CA SER A 398 -0.42 -7.85 -27.76
C SER A 398 -1.94 -7.76 -28.03
N VAL A 399 -2.72 -7.48 -26.97
CA VAL A 399 -4.18 -7.31 -27.11
C VAL A 399 -4.53 -6.03 -27.88
N LYS A 400 -3.78 -4.93 -27.68
CA LYS A 400 -3.96 -3.71 -28.46
C LYS A 400 -3.67 -3.91 -29.94
N GLU A 401 -2.60 -4.62 -30.28
CA GLU A 401 -2.26 -4.94 -31.68
C GLU A 401 -3.38 -5.75 -32.33
N GLN A 402 -3.95 -6.71 -31.64
CA GLN A 402 -5.08 -7.49 -32.17
C GLN A 402 -6.34 -6.63 -32.30
N ALA A 403 -6.63 -5.79 -31.29
CA ALA A 403 -7.80 -4.91 -31.30
C ALA A 403 -7.79 -3.86 -32.42
N LYS A 404 -6.62 -3.43 -32.88
CA LYS A 404 -6.47 -2.52 -34.04
C LYS A 404 -7.06 -3.11 -35.32
N LYS A 405 -7.17 -4.42 -35.43
CA LYS A 405 -7.78 -5.09 -36.61
C LYS A 405 -9.31 -4.94 -36.66
N TYR A 406 -9.94 -4.69 -35.49
CA TYR A 406 -11.40 -4.70 -35.35
C TYR A 406 -12.00 -3.34 -34.93
N ALA A 407 -11.20 -2.38 -34.44
CA ALA A 407 -11.70 -1.14 -33.86
C ALA A 407 -10.97 0.11 -34.34
N GLY A 408 -11.71 1.22 -34.48
CA GLY A 408 -11.15 2.55 -34.81
C GLY A 408 -10.40 3.18 -33.61
N VAL A 409 -9.58 4.21 -33.89
CA VAL A 409 -8.64 4.84 -32.94
C VAL A 409 -9.31 5.38 -31.67
N GLU A 410 -10.53 5.91 -31.75
CA GLU A 410 -11.25 6.44 -30.58
C GLU A 410 -11.78 5.35 -29.65
N ALA A 411 -12.21 4.21 -30.21
CA ALA A 411 -12.64 3.06 -29.44
C ALA A 411 -11.45 2.38 -28.72
N LEU A 412 -10.26 2.39 -29.31
CA LEU A 412 -9.03 1.86 -28.73
C LEU A 412 -8.58 2.60 -27.46
N ASN A 413 -8.79 3.92 -27.39
CA ASN A 413 -8.41 4.71 -26.20
C ASN A 413 -9.31 4.42 -24.98
N LYS A 414 -10.61 4.23 -25.20
CA LYS A 414 -11.55 3.79 -24.15
C LYS A 414 -11.30 2.35 -23.71
N LEU A 415 -10.96 1.48 -24.67
CA LEU A 415 -10.62 0.08 -24.45
C LEU A 415 -9.35 -0.07 -23.58
N ASP A 416 -8.40 0.84 -23.68
CA ASP A 416 -7.10 0.77 -23.02
C ASP A 416 -7.18 0.78 -21.47
N GLU A 417 -8.06 1.60 -20.95
CA GLU A 417 -8.27 1.72 -19.50
C GLU A 417 -8.99 0.47 -18.95
N GLN A 418 -10.03 0.02 -19.63
CA GLN A 418 -10.78 -1.17 -19.26
C GLN A 418 -9.95 -2.46 -19.40
N LEU A 419 -9.16 -2.59 -20.47
CA LEU A 419 -8.21 -3.67 -20.65
C LEU A 419 -7.18 -3.74 -19.53
N THR A 420 -6.64 -2.61 -19.11
CA THR A 420 -5.63 -2.59 -18.03
C THR A 420 -6.20 -3.13 -16.72
N ILE A 421 -7.43 -2.75 -16.37
CA ILE A 421 -8.11 -3.21 -15.15
C ILE A 421 -8.39 -4.72 -15.25
N PHE A 422 -8.96 -5.18 -16.37
CA PHE A 422 -9.28 -6.58 -16.58
C PHE A 422 -8.03 -7.47 -16.57
N LEU A 423 -7.00 -7.09 -17.32
CA LEU A 423 -5.75 -7.83 -17.41
C LEU A 423 -5.00 -7.88 -16.07
N SER A 424 -5.01 -6.78 -15.30
CA SER A 424 -4.42 -6.76 -13.96
C SER A 424 -5.09 -7.76 -13.04
N SER A 425 -6.42 -7.85 -13.05
CA SER A 425 -7.17 -8.82 -12.24
C SER A 425 -6.85 -10.26 -12.60
N GLU A 426 -6.79 -10.60 -13.89
CA GLU A 426 -6.48 -11.96 -14.34
C GLU A 426 -5.03 -12.36 -14.03
N ILE A 427 -4.09 -11.45 -14.24
CA ILE A 427 -2.67 -11.70 -13.91
C ILE A 427 -2.49 -11.86 -12.40
N SER A 428 -3.18 -11.05 -11.57
CA SER A 428 -3.15 -11.17 -10.11
C SER A 428 -3.61 -12.55 -9.66
N LYS A 429 -4.69 -13.09 -10.22
CA LYS A 429 -5.16 -14.45 -9.90
C LYS A 429 -4.10 -15.52 -10.19
N ILE A 430 -3.36 -15.41 -11.30
CA ILE A 430 -2.28 -16.36 -11.65
C ILE A 430 -1.14 -16.29 -10.63
N ILE A 431 -0.75 -15.08 -10.22
CA ILE A 431 0.35 -14.84 -9.29
C ILE A 431 -0.03 -15.19 -7.84
N GLU A 432 -1.25 -14.89 -7.41
CA GLU A 432 -1.77 -15.23 -6.07
C GLU A 432 -1.93 -16.74 -5.89
N ASN A 433 -2.40 -17.45 -6.94
CA ASN A 433 -2.42 -18.91 -6.92
C ASN A 433 -1.02 -19.50 -6.71
N ALA A 434 0.02 -18.91 -7.33
CA ALA A 434 1.41 -19.30 -7.12
C ALA A 434 1.90 -19.01 -5.68
N GLU A 435 1.40 -17.96 -5.03
CA GLU A 435 1.77 -17.61 -3.65
C GLU A 435 1.06 -18.51 -2.62
N SER A 436 -0.22 -18.78 -2.77
CA SER A 436 -1.01 -19.63 -1.87
C SER A 436 -0.53 -21.07 -1.89
N GLN A 437 -0.17 -21.61 -3.07
CA GLN A 437 0.34 -22.96 -3.22
C GLN A 437 1.76 -23.14 -2.69
N SER A 438 2.55 -22.07 -2.63
CA SER A 438 3.89 -22.11 -2.01
C SER A 438 3.86 -22.31 -0.48
N ARG A 439 2.71 -22.07 0.15
CA ARG A 439 2.49 -22.19 1.60
C ARG A 439 1.87 -23.53 2.04
N THR A 440 1.25 -24.27 1.14
CA THR A 440 0.60 -25.56 1.42
C THR A 440 1.40 -26.76 0.92
N ALA A 441 1.51 -27.79 1.77
CA ALA A 441 2.42 -28.92 1.62
C ALA A 441 2.21 -29.79 0.37
N LYS A 442 3.34 -30.22 -0.17
CA LYS A 442 3.73 -31.45 -0.91
C LYS A 442 2.84 -32.12 -1.95
N ASN A 443 1.53 -31.88 -2.12
CA ASN A 443 0.68 -32.76 -2.93
C ASN A 443 -0.03 -32.18 -4.17
N TYR A 444 0.23 -30.92 -4.60
CA TYR A 444 -0.46 -30.33 -5.77
C TYR A 444 0.53 -29.85 -6.84
N LEU A 445 1.09 -30.80 -7.61
CA LEU A 445 2.01 -30.53 -8.74
C LEU A 445 1.32 -30.02 -10.03
N LYS A 446 -0.03 -30.06 -10.11
CA LYS A 446 -0.72 -29.91 -11.41
C LYS A 446 -1.31 -28.52 -11.71
N THR A 447 -1.29 -27.54 -10.82
CA THR A 447 -2.07 -26.29 -10.99
C THR A 447 -1.27 -24.98 -10.96
N ASP A 448 0.03 -25.00 -10.65
CA ASP A 448 0.84 -23.79 -10.61
C ASP A 448 1.51 -23.50 -11.96
N ILE A 449 0.76 -22.79 -12.82
CA ILE A 449 1.23 -22.38 -14.15
C ILE A 449 2.50 -21.52 -14.08
N PHE A 450 2.64 -20.69 -13.04
CA PHE A 450 3.81 -19.84 -12.84
C PHE A 450 5.07 -20.69 -12.57
N ALA A 451 5.02 -21.62 -11.61
CA ALA A 451 6.14 -22.50 -11.31
C ALA A 451 6.47 -23.40 -12.52
N GLN A 452 5.46 -23.96 -13.19
CA GLN A 452 5.67 -24.78 -14.37
C GLN A 452 6.45 -24.01 -15.46
N ARG A 453 6.01 -22.80 -15.82
CA ARG A 453 6.68 -21.99 -16.86
C ARG A 453 8.05 -21.51 -16.45
N LEU A 454 8.25 -21.23 -15.16
CA LEU A 454 9.57 -20.89 -14.64
C LEU A 454 10.54 -22.07 -14.74
N CYS A 455 10.10 -23.28 -14.42
CA CYS A 455 10.91 -24.49 -14.54
C CYS A 455 11.27 -24.81 -16.00
N GLU A 456 10.30 -24.73 -16.92
CA GLU A 456 10.54 -24.85 -18.36
C GLU A 456 11.61 -23.87 -18.85
N TYR A 457 11.57 -22.62 -18.40
CA TYR A 457 12.57 -21.61 -18.70
C TYR A 457 13.96 -21.98 -18.16
N LEU A 458 14.03 -22.42 -16.89
CA LEU A 458 15.31 -22.80 -16.28
C LEU A 458 15.95 -24.00 -16.95
N ASP A 459 15.14 -24.99 -17.40
CA ASP A 459 15.61 -26.17 -18.13
C ASP A 459 16.13 -25.81 -19.54
N MET A 460 15.38 -25.00 -20.29
CA MET A 460 15.84 -24.49 -21.59
C MET A 460 17.17 -23.72 -21.48
N ARG A 461 17.30 -22.93 -20.41
CA ARG A 461 18.51 -22.15 -20.16
C ARG A 461 19.74 -23.04 -19.87
N LYS A 462 19.57 -24.18 -19.19
CA LYS A 462 20.66 -25.14 -18.97
C LYS A 462 21.14 -25.77 -20.27
N GLN A 463 20.18 -26.12 -21.17
CA GLN A 463 20.51 -26.70 -22.46
C GLN A 463 21.32 -25.77 -23.39
N VAL A 464 21.10 -24.45 -23.28
CA VAL A 464 21.80 -23.44 -24.08
C VAL A 464 23.19 -23.13 -23.53
N ASN A 465 23.46 -23.37 -22.24
CA ASN A 465 24.73 -23.05 -21.58
C ASN A 465 25.63 -24.28 -21.35
N ASN A 466 25.18 -25.48 -21.75
CA ASN A 466 25.99 -26.71 -21.89
C ASN A 466 26.37 -26.87 -23.37
#